data_88a34263f9dd3642b213651e97add18b
#
_entry.id   88a34263f9dd3642b213651e97add18b
#
_cell.length_a   1.000
_cell.length_b   1.000
_cell.length_c   1.000
_cell.angle_alpha   90.00
_cell.angle_beta   90.00
_cell.angle_gamma   90.00
#
_symmetry.space_group_name_H-M   'P 1'
#
loop_
_entity.id
_entity.type
_entity.pdbx_description
1 polymer ?
#
loop_
_entity_poly.entity_id
_entity_poly.type
_entity_poly.pdbx_seq_one_letter_code
_entity_poly.pdbx_strand_id
1 'polypeptide(L)'
;MDKRAAVVLAVIFGGLFAVLFGFMFLAYSAVKTVGTSVSLESETTVGARIGIIEAKGTIGEAAGVDSDKIVKLLKKYEKDDDIRAVVLRVDSPGGAVAPSQEIHDAIKRVKARKKVVVSMGNLAASGGYYISAAADRIYAEPGTLTGSIGVIFMHFNVRGLLEAVRVDETTLKSGKYKDTLSPFRPIQDTDREEIQGISDDVYGQFVKAVAEGRNLPEQRVREIAEGRIYTGRRAKELKLVDELGGMDDAVSAAWQMAGQSGEPRLQYPPREREFSVRDLMRSMFQGAAEGVHHAVSTETAGGLQLLAPALVK
;
A
#
# COMPACT_ATOMS: atom_id res chain seq x y z
N MET A 1 56.66 -14.47 -3.23
CA MET A 1 56.19 -13.24 -2.54
C MET A 1 57.05 -13.04 -1.31
N ASP A 2 57.69 -11.89 -1.18
CA ASP A 2 58.57 -11.58 -0.06
C ASP A 2 57.76 -11.60 1.25
N LYS A 3 58.27 -12.28 2.29
CA LYS A 3 57.61 -12.40 3.61
C LYS A 3 57.22 -11.04 4.19
N ARG A 4 57.99 -9.98 3.88
CA ARG A 4 57.71 -8.61 4.30
C ARG A 4 56.49 -8.03 3.58
N ALA A 5 56.32 -8.28 2.27
CA ALA A 5 55.16 -7.87 1.51
C ALA A 5 53.86 -8.56 1.96
N ALA A 6 53.96 -9.84 2.33
CA ALA A 6 52.82 -10.58 2.87
C ALA A 6 52.32 -10.04 4.23
N VAL A 7 53.27 -9.69 5.12
CA VAL A 7 52.93 -9.06 6.42
C VAL A 7 52.31 -7.68 6.24
N VAL A 8 52.82 -6.85 5.35
CA VAL A 8 52.27 -5.51 5.08
C VAL A 8 50.84 -5.60 4.51
N LEU A 9 50.63 -6.52 3.56
CA LEU A 9 49.30 -6.76 3.02
C LEU A 9 48.32 -7.27 4.10
N ALA A 10 48.75 -8.21 4.96
CA ALA A 10 47.92 -8.71 6.06
C ALA A 10 47.54 -7.62 7.06
N VAL A 11 48.45 -6.69 7.37
CA VAL A 11 48.18 -5.54 8.25
C VAL A 11 47.20 -4.54 7.58
N ILE A 12 47.39 -4.24 6.29
CA ILE A 12 46.48 -3.36 5.56
C ILE A 12 45.08 -3.96 5.45
N PHE A 13 44.97 -5.21 5.01
CA PHE A 13 43.68 -5.87 4.89
C PHE A 13 43.02 -6.13 6.25
N GLY A 14 43.77 -6.49 7.28
CA GLY A 14 43.28 -6.65 8.65
C GLY A 14 42.79 -5.33 9.23
N GLY A 15 43.52 -4.24 9.01
CA GLY A 15 43.10 -2.89 9.41
C GLY A 15 41.85 -2.41 8.68
N LEU A 16 41.79 -2.61 7.36
CA LEU A 16 40.61 -2.27 6.55
C LEU A 16 39.37 -3.10 6.97
N PHE A 17 39.57 -4.39 7.25
CA PHE A 17 38.51 -5.27 7.72
C PHE A 17 38.01 -4.87 9.12
N ALA A 18 38.92 -4.53 10.04
CA ALA A 18 38.56 -4.06 11.38
C ALA A 18 37.78 -2.73 11.34
N VAL A 19 38.15 -1.80 10.45
CA VAL A 19 37.45 -0.54 10.24
C VAL A 19 36.06 -0.79 9.65
N LEU A 20 35.94 -1.65 8.63
CA LEU A 20 34.64 -2.01 8.01
C LEU A 20 33.74 -2.74 9.00
N PHE A 21 34.28 -3.66 9.79
CA PHE A 21 33.50 -4.39 10.81
C PHE A 21 33.09 -3.50 11.96
N GLY A 22 33.96 -2.62 12.41
CA GLY A 22 33.65 -1.58 13.40
C GLY A 22 32.56 -0.62 12.92
N PHE A 23 32.60 -0.21 11.64
CA PHE A 23 31.59 0.60 11.02
C PHE A 23 30.24 -0.13 10.91
N MET A 24 30.27 -1.41 10.52
CA MET A 24 29.06 -2.24 10.41
C MET A 24 28.44 -2.53 11.78
N PHE A 25 29.27 -2.72 12.83
CA PHE A 25 28.80 -2.88 14.21
C PHE A 25 28.20 -1.59 14.78
N LEU A 26 28.82 -0.43 14.49
CA LEU A 26 28.28 0.88 14.87
C LEU A 26 26.95 1.16 14.12
N ALA A 27 26.87 0.86 12.84
CA ALA A 27 25.65 0.97 12.07
C ALA A 27 24.52 0.04 12.61
N TYR A 28 24.86 -1.19 12.94
CA TYR A 28 23.94 -2.15 13.56
C TYR A 28 23.46 -1.71 14.95
N SER A 29 24.36 -1.20 15.79
CA SER A 29 23.99 -0.71 17.12
C SER A 29 23.17 0.58 17.05
N ALA A 30 23.47 1.49 16.11
CA ALA A 30 22.67 2.67 15.85
C ALA A 30 21.25 2.32 15.39
N VAL A 31 21.10 1.36 14.47
CA VAL A 31 19.80 0.86 14.02
C VAL A 31 19.00 0.24 15.18
N LYS A 32 19.68 -0.50 16.07
CA LYS A 32 19.04 -1.12 17.25
C LYS A 32 18.60 -0.07 18.28
N THR A 33 19.38 0.98 18.47
CA THR A 33 19.08 2.06 19.44
C THR A 33 18.00 3.01 18.90
N VAL A 34 18.00 3.32 17.60
CA VAL A 34 16.95 4.12 16.94
C VAL A 34 15.64 3.35 16.84
N GLY A 35 15.70 2.01 16.66
CA GLY A 35 14.50 1.16 16.63
C GLY A 35 13.76 1.07 17.96
N THR A 36 14.39 1.39 19.09
CA THR A 36 13.78 1.30 20.44
C THR A 36 13.31 2.64 21.00
N SER A 37 13.65 3.78 20.38
CA SER A 37 13.36 5.10 20.96
C SER A 37 12.44 6.02 20.15
N VAL A 38 11.84 5.52 19.07
CA VAL A 38 10.83 6.31 18.34
C VAL A 38 9.48 5.58 18.38
N SER A 39 8.95 5.42 19.57
CA SER A 39 7.51 5.45 19.77
C SER A 39 7.11 6.91 19.55
N LEU A 40 6.81 7.30 18.29
CA LEU A 40 5.98 8.47 18.10
C LEU A 40 4.67 8.14 18.78
N GLU A 41 4.46 8.71 19.96
CA GLU A 41 3.15 8.86 20.53
C GLU A 41 2.26 9.39 19.39
N SER A 42 1.45 8.51 18.82
CA SER A 42 0.24 8.90 18.16
C SER A 42 -0.46 9.71 19.27
N GLU A 43 -0.56 11.02 19.12
CA GLU A 43 -1.44 11.81 19.96
C GLU A 43 -2.76 11.06 19.99
N THR A 44 -3.02 10.40 21.11
CA THR A 44 -4.31 9.79 21.41
C THR A 44 -5.25 10.96 21.65
N THR A 45 -5.70 11.56 20.57
CA THR A 45 -6.73 12.59 20.59
C THR A 45 -7.99 11.87 21.03
N VAL A 46 -8.31 12.01 22.31
CA VAL A 46 -9.54 11.46 22.91
C VAL A 46 -10.73 12.10 22.20
N GLY A 47 -11.66 11.29 21.73
CA GLY A 47 -12.93 11.74 21.18
C GLY A 47 -13.28 11.13 19.81
N ALA A 48 -14.52 11.32 19.43
CA ALA A 48 -15.10 10.76 18.21
C ALA A 48 -14.35 11.21 16.92
N ARG A 49 -14.03 10.27 16.04
CA ARG A 49 -13.22 10.47 14.84
C ARG A 49 -13.78 9.69 13.65
N ILE A 50 -13.37 10.08 12.46
CA ILE A 50 -13.51 9.27 11.24
C ILE A 50 -12.17 8.65 10.89
N GLY A 51 -12.16 7.33 10.72
CA GLY A 51 -11.00 6.61 10.20
C GLY A 51 -10.88 6.79 8.68
N ILE A 52 -9.75 7.31 8.22
CA ILE A 52 -9.47 7.45 6.79
C ILE A 52 -8.56 6.31 6.36
N ILE A 53 -8.92 5.66 5.27
CA ILE A 53 -8.09 4.64 4.61
C ILE A 53 -7.94 5.03 3.15
N GLU A 54 -6.73 4.96 2.62
CA GLU A 54 -6.44 5.26 1.23
C GLU A 54 -6.09 3.99 0.46
N ALA A 55 -6.82 3.74 -0.65
CA ALA A 55 -6.54 2.67 -1.60
C ALA A 55 -6.10 3.32 -2.92
N LYS A 56 -4.79 3.58 -3.05
CA LYS A 56 -4.20 4.27 -4.20
C LYS A 56 -3.26 3.34 -4.98
N GLY A 57 -3.43 3.29 -6.30
CA GLY A 57 -2.63 2.44 -7.19
C GLY A 57 -3.25 1.06 -7.44
N THR A 58 -2.49 0.16 -8.06
CA THR A 58 -2.94 -1.19 -8.44
C THR A 58 -3.11 -2.09 -7.21
N ILE A 59 -4.23 -2.80 -7.11
CA ILE A 59 -4.51 -3.70 -5.98
C ILE A 59 -3.69 -4.99 -6.12
N GLY A 60 -2.94 -5.34 -5.07
CA GLY A 60 -2.12 -6.55 -5.01
C GLY A 60 -0.70 -6.39 -5.53
N GLU A 61 -0.27 -5.17 -5.87
CA GLU A 61 1.12 -4.86 -6.21
C GLU A 61 1.87 -4.25 -5.02
N ALA A 62 3.18 -4.53 -4.93
CA ALA A 62 4.02 -4.07 -3.83
C ALA A 62 4.08 -2.53 -3.69
N ALA A 63 4.00 -1.81 -4.83
CA ALA A 63 4.00 -0.34 -4.87
C ALA A 63 2.59 0.27 -4.93
N GLY A 64 1.54 -0.56 -4.80
CA GLY A 64 0.13 -0.16 -4.92
C GLY A 64 -0.65 -0.36 -3.62
N VAL A 65 -1.86 -0.88 -3.79
CA VAL A 65 -2.76 -1.20 -2.68
C VAL A 65 -2.42 -2.57 -2.10
N ASP A 66 -1.84 -2.57 -0.91
CA ASP A 66 -1.57 -3.78 -0.12
C ASP A 66 -2.86 -4.18 0.63
N SER A 67 -3.48 -5.31 0.22
CA SER A 67 -4.72 -5.80 0.81
C SER A 67 -4.57 -6.11 2.31
N ASP A 68 -3.45 -6.68 2.72
CA ASP A 68 -3.18 -7.01 4.12
C ASP A 68 -3.17 -5.77 5.00
N LYS A 69 -2.55 -4.67 4.53
CA LYS A 69 -2.54 -3.39 5.25
C LYS A 69 -3.93 -2.80 5.37
N ILE A 70 -4.68 -2.77 4.27
CA ILE A 70 -6.06 -2.26 4.26
C ILE A 70 -6.94 -3.09 5.21
N VAL A 71 -6.88 -4.42 5.13
CA VAL A 71 -7.65 -5.32 5.99
C VAL A 71 -7.28 -5.15 7.48
N LYS A 72 -5.99 -4.99 7.80
CA LYS A 72 -5.54 -4.71 9.17
C LYS A 72 -6.05 -3.36 9.69
N LEU A 73 -6.02 -2.33 8.86
CA LEU A 73 -6.57 -1.01 9.22
C LEU A 73 -8.08 -1.05 9.44
N LEU A 74 -8.82 -1.70 8.55
CA LEU A 74 -10.26 -1.90 8.69
C LEU A 74 -10.59 -2.61 10.00
N LYS A 75 -9.90 -3.71 10.35
CA LYS A 75 -10.06 -4.42 11.63
C LYS A 75 -9.70 -3.54 12.83
N LYS A 76 -8.66 -2.70 12.72
CA LYS A 76 -8.28 -1.76 13.79
C LYS A 76 -9.38 -0.74 14.01
N TYR A 77 -9.86 -0.10 12.94
CA TYR A 77 -10.91 0.92 13.01
C TYR A 77 -12.28 0.34 13.43
N GLU A 78 -12.56 -0.91 13.08
CA GLU A 78 -13.76 -1.61 13.55
C GLU A 78 -13.79 -1.72 15.09
N LYS A 79 -12.64 -1.99 15.71
CA LYS A 79 -12.51 -2.23 17.17
C LYS A 79 -12.31 -0.95 17.98
N ASP A 80 -11.89 0.13 17.35
CA ASP A 80 -11.63 1.42 18.03
C ASP A 80 -12.96 2.18 18.23
N ASP A 81 -13.44 2.25 19.46
CA ASP A 81 -14.73 2.89 19.78
C ASP A 81 -14.73 4.41 19.52
N ASP A 82 -13.58 5.07 19.46
CA ASP A 82 -13.48 6.47 19.07
C ASP A 82 -13.68 6.67 17.55
N ILE A 83 -13.42 5.66 16.74
CA ILE A 83 -13.73 5.70 15.31
C ILE A 83 -15.21 5.43 15.11
N ARG A 84 -15.98 6.44 14.71
CA ARG A 84 -17.43 6.37 14.53
C ARG A 84 -17.85 5.91 13.15
N ALA A 85 -17.07 6.24 12.15
CA ALA A 85 -17.25 5.79 10.76
C ALA A 85 -15.89 5.66 10.05
N VAL A 86 -15.89 5.00 8.91
CA VAL A 86 -14.70 4.86 8.06
C VAL A 86 -15.00 5.48 6.70
N VAL A 87 -14.04 6.26 6.19
CA VAL A 87 -14.04 6.74 4.81
C VAL A 87 -12.88 6.08 4.08
N LEU A 88 -13.19 5.37 3.00
CA LEU A 88 -12.21 4.76 2.11
C LEU A 88 -12.06 5.65 0.88
N ARG A 89 -10.87 6.27 0.71
CA ARG A 89 -10.50 7.00 -0.49
C ARG A 89 -9.93 6.03 -1.51
N VAL A 90 -10.63 5.85 -2.64
CA VAL A 90 -10.23 4.92 -3.70
C VAL A 90 -9.74 5.70 -4.91
N ASP A 91 -8.48 5.47 -5.31
CA ASP A 91 -7.89 6.00 -6.54
C ASP A 91 -7.06 4.88 -7.20
N SER A 92 -7.76 3.94 -7.83
CA SER A 92 -7.21 2.65 -8.27
C SER A 92 -7.81 2.19 -9.59
N PRO A 93 -6.97 1.70 -10.53
CA PRO A 93 -7.44 1.03 -11.75
C PRO A 93 -8.02 -0.37 -11.48
N GLY A 94 -7.92 -0.87 -10.24
CA GLY A 94 -8.18 -2.27 -9.90
C GLY A 94 -6.89 -3.06 -9.74
N GLY A 95 -6.93 -4.35 -10.04
CA GLY A 95 -5.77 -5.25 -9.91
C GLY A 95 -6.17 -6.69 -9.67
N ALA A 96 -5.43 -7.38 -8.79
CA ALA A 96 -5.63 -8.79 -8.51
C ALA A 96 -7.00 -9.08 -7.87
N VAL A 97 -7.61 -10.20 -8.27
CA VAL A 97 -8.97 -10.57 -7.87
C VAL A 97 -9.04 -10.87 -6.37
N ALA A 98 -8.26 -11.83 -5.88
CA ALA A 98 -8.33 -12.25 -4.48
C ALA A 98 -8.04 -11.11 -3.49
N PRO A 99 -6.99 -10.26 -3.65
CA PRO A 99 -6.80 -9.07 -2.83
C PRO A 99 -7.99 -8.11 -2.83
N SER A 100 -8.66 -7.92 -3.99
CA SER A 100 -9.88 -7.10 -4.07
C SER A 100 -11.04 -7.72 -3.28
N GLN A 101 -11.19 -9.04 -3.32
CA GLN A 101 -12.19 -9.76 -2.55
C GLN A 101 -11.93 -9.67 -1.04
N GLU A 102 -10.68 -9.81 -0.60
CA GLU A 102 -10.29 -9.68 0.81
C GLU A 102 -10.65 -8.31 1.39
N ILE A 103 -10.36 -7.24 0.63
CA ILE A 103 -10.73 -5.87 1.04
C ILE A 103 -12.24 -5.70 1.07
N HIS A 104 -12.96 -6.15 0.02
CA HIS A 104 -14.41 -6.09 -0.06
C HIS A 104 -15.07 -6.76 1.14
N ASP A 105 -14.64 -7.98 1.48
CA ASP A 105 -15.19 -8.74 2.61
C ASP A 105 -14.84 -8.10 3.95
N ALA A 106 -13.66 -7.47 4.06
CA ALA A 106 -13.32 -6.70 5.25
C ALA A 106 -14.22 -5.47 5.40
N ILE A 107 -14.54 -4.77 4.31
CA ILE A 107 -15.50 -3.65 4.32
C ILE A 107 -16.89 -4.13 4.77
N LYS A 108 -17.38 -5.25 4.24
CA LYS A 108 -18.67 -5.84 4.65
C LYS A 108 -18.71 -6.16 6.16
N ARG A 109 -17.60 -6.66 6.72
CA ARG A 109 -17.52 -6.91 8.18
C ARG A 109 -17.59 -5.61 8.99
N VAL A 110 -16.82 -4.58 8.59
CA VAL A 110 -16.85 -3.28 9.27
C VAL A 110 -18.24 -2.65 9.17
N LYS A 111 -18.87 -2.71 7.99
CA LYS A 111 -20.21 -2.17 7.71
C LYS A 111 -21.30 -2.74 8.64
N ALA A 112 -21.13 -3.95 9.15
CA ALA A 112 -22.06 -4.53 10.14
C ALA A 112 -22.06 -3.79 11.49
N ARG A 113 -21.02 -3.01 11.80
CA ARG A 113 -20.84 -2.33 13.09
C ARG A 113 -20.71 -0.81 12.95
N LYS A 114 -20.13 -0.32 11.88
CA LYS A 114 -19.83 1.11 11.64
C LYS A 114 -20.14 1.47 10.21
N LYS A 115 -20.48 2.71 9.95
CA LYS A 115 -20.71 3.19 8.59
C LYS A 115 -19.42 3.27 7.81
N VAL A 116 -19.46 2.80 6.57
CA VAL A 116 -18.35 2.86 5.62
C VAL A 116 -18.80 3.62 4.39
N VAL A 117 -18.13 4.73 4.11
CA VAL A 117 -18.38 5.56 2.94
C VAL A 117 -17.15 5.54 2.04
N VAL A 118 -17.36 5.41 0.74
CA VAL A 118 -16.31 5.51 -0.27
C VAL A 118 -16.31 6.91 -0.88
N SER A 119 -15.13 7.50 -1.01
CA SER A 119 -14.87 8.65 -1.88
C SER A 119 -13.95 8.22 -3.00
N MET A 120 -14.47 8.21 -4.23
CA MET A 120 -13.67 7.89 -5.42
C MET A 120 -12.79 9.08 -5.79
N GLY A 121 -11.54 8.81 -6.16
CA GLY A 121 -10.58 9.77 -6.69
C GLY A 121 -10.78 10.04 -8.18
N ASN A 122 -9.67 10.17 -8.88
CA ASN A 122 -9.68 10.28 -10.33
C ASN A 122 -10.18 8.99 -11.00
N LEU A 123 -9.82 7.83 -10.43
CA LEU A 123 -10.12 6.52 -10.99
C LEU A 123 -10.50 5.53 -9.87
N ALA A 124 -11.63 4.85 -10.03
CA ALA A 124 -12.04 3.75 -9.14
C ALA A 124 -12.71 2.66 -9.98
N ALA A 125 -11.90 1.91 -10.74
CA ALA A 125 -12.38 0.99 -11.76
C ALA A 125 -11.98 -0.46 -11.47
N SER A 126 -12.71 -1.42 -12.04
CA SER A 126 -12.44 -2.86 -11.89
C SER A 126 -12.36 -3.25 -10.40
N GLY A 127 -11.26 -3.82 -9.92
CA GLY A 127 -11.06 -4.11 -8.49
C GLY A 127 -11.29 -2.90 -7.58
N GLY A 128 -10.97 -1.67 -8.04
CA GLY A 128 -11.27 -0.41 -7.32
C GLY A 128 -12.79 -0.18 -7.17
N TYR A 129 -13.57 -0.53 -8.18
CA TYR A 129 -15.03 -0.52 -8.06
C TYR A 129 -15.54 -1.69 -7.21
N TYR A 130 -14.92 -2.88 -7.34
CA TYR A 130 -15.26 -4.06 -6.54
C TYR A 130 -15.25 -3.76 -5.04
N ILE A 131 -14.15 -3.19 -4.55
CA ILE A 131 -14.04 -2.81 -3.13
C ILE A 131 -15.02 -1.69 -2.75
N SER A 132 -15.27 -0.75 -3.66
CA SER A 132 -16.18 0.37 -3.43
C SER A 132 -17.63 -0.09 -3.29
N ALA A 133 -18.03 -1.11 -4.06
CA ALA A 133 -19.41 -1.63 -4.08
C ALA A 133 -19.87 -2.16 -2.71
N ALA A 134 -18.94 -2.57 -1.83
CA ALA A 134 -19.24 -3.04 -0.48
C ALA A 134 -19.70 -1.95 0.50
N ALA A 135 -19.45 -0.67 0.22
CA ALA A 135 -19.71 0.44 1.13
C ALA A 135 -21.21 0.73 1.35
N ASP A 136 -21.54 1.50 2.40
CA ASP A 136 -22.90 1.99 2.63
C ASP A 136 -23.27 3.10 1.64
N ARG A 137 -22.29 3.93 1.25
CA ARG A 137 -22.48 5.02 0.29
C ARG A 137 -21.21 5.29 -0.48
N ILE A 138 -21.37 5.64 -1.75
CA ILE A 138 -20.27 5.92 -2.68
C ILE A 138 -20.44 7.34 -3.23
N TYR A 139 -19.38 8.15 -3.08
CA TYR A 139 -19.23 9.47 -3.65
C TYR A 139 -18.22 9.46 -4.80
N ALA A 140 -18.51 10.18 -5.86
CA ALA A 140 -17.60 10.37 -6.99
C ALA A 140 -17.77 11.78 -7.55
N GLU A 141 -16.67 12.38 -8.00
CA GLU A 141 -16.76 13.60 -8.79
C GLU A 141 -17.41 13.32 -10.15
N PRO A 142 -18.07 14.29 -10.79
CA PRO A 142 -18.69 14.09 -12.10
C PRO A 142 -17.73 13.50 -13.14
N GLY A 143 -16.45 13.86 -13.07
CA GLY A 143 -15.39 13.42 -13.99
C GLY A 143 -14.63 12.17 -13.55
N THR A 144 -14.87 11.62 -12.38
CA THR A 144 -14.26 10.36 -11.92
C THR A 144 -14.52 9.24 -12.93
N LEU A 145 -13.51 8.46 -13.25
CA LEU A 145 -13.68 7.25 -14.06
C LEU A 145 -13.92 6.04 -13.16
N THR A 146 -14.99 5.28 -13.46
CA THR A 146 -15.36 4.12 -12.63
C THR A 146 -16.04 3.03 -13.47
N GLY A 147 -16.56 1.98 -12.81
CA GLY A 147 -17.10 0.81 -13.50
C GLY A 147 -16.01 -0.17 -13.88
N SER A 148 -15.84 -0.46 -15.18
CA SER A 148 -14.92 -1.52 -15.66
C SER A 148 -15.19 -2.86 -14.93
N ILE A 149 -16.48 -3.20 -14.80
CA ILE A 149 -16.93 -4.44 -14.18
C ILE A 149 -16.72 -5.55 -15.19
N GLY A 150 -15.60 -6.26 -15.06
CA GLY A 150 -15.19 -7.29 -16.00
C GLY A 150 -13.87 -7.95 -15.59
N VAL A 151 -13.49 -8.97 -16.33
CA VAL A 151 -12.26 -9.75 -16.12
C VAL A 151 -11.52 -9.86 -17.43
N ILE A 152 -10.21 -9.72 -17.40
CA ILE A 152 -9.36 -9.89 -18.57
C ILE A 152 -8.22 -10.86 -18.27
N PHE A 153 -7.90 -11.73 -19.23
CA PHE A 153 -6.66 -12.47 -19.30
C PHE A 153 -5.95 -12.10 -20.60
N MET A 154 -4.69 -11.74 -20.51
CA MET A 154 -3.86 -11.42 -21.69
C MET A 154 -2.87 -12.54 -21.95
N HIS A 155 -2.77 -12.95 -23.20
CA HIS A 155 -1.78 -13.90 -23.68
C HIS A 155 -0.96 -13.27 -24.80
N PHE A 156 0.36 -13.29 -24.65
CA PHE A 156 1.30 -12.87 -25.69
C PHE A 156 1.99 -14.12 -26.25
N ASN A 157 2.06 -14.22 -27.58
CA ASN A 157 2.81 -15.29 -28.22
C ASN A 157 4.11 -14.71 -28.80
N VAL A 158 5.24 -15.08 -28.22
CA VAL A 158 6.57 -14.61 -28.60
C VAL A 158 7.36 -15.66 -29.41
N ARG A 159 6.74 -16.78 -29.78
CA ARG A 159 7.40 -17.88 -30.53
C ARG A 159 8.11 -17.38 -31.78
N GLY A 160 7.42 -16.61 -32.64
CA GLY A 160 8.01 -16.09 -33.87
C GLY A 160 9.20 -15.15 -33.63
N LEU A 161 9.23 -14.44 -32.49
CA LEU A 161 10.37 -13.62 -32.10
C LEU A 161 11.57 -14.51 -31.72
N LEU A 162 11.36 -15.57 -30.94
CA LEU A 162 12.42 -16.52 -30.59
C LEU A 162 13.00 -17.23 -31.82
N GLU A 163 12.17 -17.66 -32.72
CA GLU A 163 12.59 -18.25 -34.02
C GLU A 163 13.47 -17.27 -34.83
N ALA A 164 13.09 -15.98 -34.87
CA ALA A 164 13.86 -14.95 -35.57
C ALA A 164 15.25 -14.71 -35.00
N VAL A 165 15.41 -14.86 -33.69
CA VAL A 165 16.71 -14.72 -32.98
C VAL A 165 17.41 -16.07 -32.74
N ARG A 166 16.90 -17.16 -33.35
CA ARG A 166 17.45 -18.53 -33.28
C ARG A 166 17.56 -19.05 -31.84
N VAL A 167 16.55 -18.80 -31.03
CA VAL A 167 16.40 -19.37 -29.67
C VAL A 167 15.37 -20.48 -29.74
N ASP A 168 15.77 -21.70 -29.35
CA ASP A 168 14.86 -22.84 -29.21
C ASP A 168 14.34 -22.93 -27.79
N GLU A 169 13.02 -23.07 -27.64
CA GLU A 169 12.36 -23.31 -26.37
C GLU A 169 11.81 -24.73 -26.36
N THR A 170 12.01 -25.47 -25.29
CA THR A 170 11.46 -26.80 -25.07
C THR A 170 10.78 -26.89 -23.72
N THR A 171 9.44 -27.00 -23.71
CA THR A 171 8.65 -27.19 -22.49
C THR A 171 8.41 -28.68 -22.24
N LEU A 172 8.91 -29.19 -21.12
CA LEU A 172 8.55 -30.50 -20.57
C LEU A 172 7.51 -30.32 -19.48
N LYS A 173 6.33 -30.94 -19.61
CA LYS A 173 5.22 -30.75 -18.66
C LYS A 173 4.62 -32.08 -18.22
N SER A 174 4.12 -32.11 -16.98
CA SER A 174 3.21 -33.12 -16.47
C SER A 174 1.84 -32.46 -16.22
N GLY A 175 0.82 -32.97 -16.89
CA GLY A 175 -0.53 -32.38 -16.91
C GLY A 175 -0.81 -31.55 -18.17
N LYS A 176 -1.98 -31.84 -18.78
CA LYS A 176 -2.40 -31.27 -20.08
C LYS A 176 -2.39 -29.74 -20.09
N TYR A 177 -2.87 -29.12 -19.03
CA TYR A 177 -3.09 -27.66 -18.92
C TYR A 177 -1.98 -26.92 -18.23
N LYS A 178 -0.82 -27.56 -17.93
CA LYS A 178 0.24 -26.93 -17.13
C LYS A 178 0.93 -25.75 -17.83
N ASP A 179 0.88 -25.70 -19.16
CA ASP A 179 1.44 -24.66 -20.00
C ASP A 179 0.36 -23.78 -20.66
N THR A 180 -0.86 -23.81 -20.15
CA THR A 180 -1.91 -22.86 -20.54
C THR A 180 -1.40 -21.42 -20.33
N LEU A 181 -1.61 -20.56 -21.35
CA LEU A 181 -1.04 -19.22 -21.43
C LEU A 181 0.48 -19.15 -21.55
N SER A 182 1.18 -20.23 -21.91
CA SER A 182 2.61 -20.17 -22.25
C SER A 182 2.85 -19.19 -23.40
N PRO A 183 3.76 -18.21 -23.27
CA PRO A 183 4.04 -17.24 -24.33
C PRO A 183 4.83 -17.86 -25.49
N PHE A 184 5.27 -19.10 -25.36
CA PHE A 184 6.15 -19.77 -26.31
C PHE A 184 5.42 -20.64 -27.33
N ARG A 185 4.10 -20.73 -27.24
CA ARG A 185 3.26 -21.43 -28.21
C ARG A 185 1.96 -20.69 -28.50
N PRO A 186 1.32 -20.92 -29.64
CA PRO A 186 -0.03 -20.43 -29.89
C PRO A 186 -1.01 -20.98 -28.84
N ILE A 187 -1.98 -20.15 -28.48
CA ILE A 187 -3.10 -20.59 -27.63
C ILE A 187 -3.97 -21.60 -28.39
N GLN A 188 -4.29 -22.70 -27.73
CA GLN A 188 -5.17 -23.76 -28.28
C GLN A 188 -6.63 -23.49 -27.88
N ASP A 189 -7.57 -24.12 -28.57
CA ASP A 189 -9.01 -23.98 -28.23
C ASP A 189 -9.32 -24.49 -26.83
N THR A 190 -8.67 -25.59 -26.41
CA THR A 190 -8.79 -26.11 -25.03
C THR A 190 -8.25 -25.14 -23.97
N ASP A 191 -7.21 -24.35 -24.29
CA ASP A 191 -6.72 -23.32 -23.38
C ASP A 191 -7.73 -22.16 -23.28
N ARG A 192 -8.33 -21.80 -24.44
CA ARG A 192 -9.36 -20.75 -24.49
C ARG A 192 -10.58 -21.11 -23.66
N GLU A 193 -11.09 -22.34 -23.82
CA GLU A 193 -12.24 -22.84 -23.05
C GLU A 193 -11.97 -22.81 -21.56
N GLU A 194 -10.80 -23.28 -21.11
CA GLU A 194 -10.40 -23.30 -19.71
C GLU A 194 -10.32 -21.89 -19.12
N ILE A 195 -9.60 -20.98 -19.81
CA ILE A 195 -9.42 -19.60 -19.32
C ILE A 195 -10.73 -18.82 -19.39
N GLN A 196 -11.58 -19.06 -20.40
CA GLN A 196 -12.89 -18.43 -20.47
C GLN A 196 -13.78 -18.89 -19.33
N GLY A 197 -13.77 -20.19 -18.98
CA GLY A 197 -14.51 -20.70 -17.83
C GLY A 197 -14.10 -20.03 -16.51
N ILE A 198 -12.80 -19.88 -16.28
CA ILE A 198 -12.27 -19.13 -15.10
C ILE A 198 -12.72 -17.67 -15.15
N SER A 199 -12.63 -17.02 -16.32
CA SER A 199 -13.04 -15.63 -16.50
C SER A 199 -14.52 -15.43 -16.19
N ASP A 200 -15.37 -16.33 -16.69
CA ASP A 200 -16.83 -16.27 -16.48
C ASP A 200 -17.22 -16.49 -15.01
N ASP A 201 -16.53 -17.40 -14.33
CA ASP A 201 -16.74 -17.60 -12.89
C ASP A 201 -16.39 -16.35 -12.08
N VAL A 202 -15.19 -15.78 -12.29
CA VAL A 202 -14.76 -14.54 -11.59
C VAL A 202 -15.67 -13.37 -11.95
N TYR A 203 -16.08 -13.25 -13.21
CA TYR A 203 -17.04 -12.22 -13.64
C TYR A 203 -18.41 -12.40 -12.95
N GLY A 204 -18.89 -13.62 -12.83
CA GLY A 204 -20.12 -13.91 -12.08
C GLY A 204 -20.04 -13.49 -10.61
N GLN A 205 -18.90 -13.74 -9.96
CA GLN A 205 -18.64 -13.27 -8.60
C GLN A 205 -18.65 -11.76 -8.50
N PHE A 206 -18.06 -11.06 -9.48
CA PHE A 206 -18.05 -9.59 -9.50
C PHE A 206 -19.47 -9.03 -9.68
N VAL A 207 -20.25 -9.56 -10.65
CA VAL A 207 -21.64 -9.16 -10.87
C VAL A 207 -22.46 -9.32 -9.58
N LYS A 208 -22.31 -10.45 -8.90
CA LYS A 208 -23.00 -10.72 -7.63
C LYS A 208 -22.61 -9.74 -6.54
N ALA A 209 -21.32 -9.45 -6.36
CA ALA A 209 -20.84 -8.49 -5.37
C ALA A 209 -21.42 -7.08 -5.61
N VAL A 210 -21.49 -6.65 -6.87
CA VAL A 210 -22.10 -5.37 -7.25
C VAL A 210 -23.60 -5.39 -7.03
N ALA A 211 -24.29 -6.46 -7.44
CA ALA A 211 -25.74 -6.61 -7.26
C ALA A 211 -26.13 -6.49 -5.77
N GLU A 212 -25.43 -7.22 -4.90
CA GLU A 212 -25.62 -7.15 -3.46
C GLU A 212 -25.31 -5.78 -2.89
N GLY A 213 -24.13 -5.22 -3.24
CA GLY A 213 -23.65 -3.96 -2.69
C GLY A 213 -24.46 -2.75 -3.13
N ARG A 214 -25.00 -2.78 -4.35
CA ARG A 214 -25.80 -1.69 -4.93
C ARG A 214 -27.30 -1.92 -4.90
N ASN A 215 -27.73 -3.04 -4.34
CA ASN A 215 -29.16 -3.46 -4.32
C ASN A 215 -29.79 -3.41 -5.73
N LEU A 216 -29.10 -4.00 -6.71
CA LEU A 216 -29.55 -4.10 -8.09
C LEU A 216 -29.77 -5.58 -8.45
N PRO A 217 -30.74 -5.88 -9.34
CA PRO A 217 -30.85 -7.23 -9.90
C PRO A 217 -29.56 -7.61 -10.66
N GLU A 218 -29.07 -8.84 -10.53
CA GLU A 218 -27.86 -9.29 -11.25
C GLU A 218 -27.99 -9.09 -12.77
N GLN A 219 -29.18 -9.35 -13.34
CA GLN A 219 -29.44 -9.12 -14.75
C GLN A 219 -29.16 -7.66 -15.13
N ARG A 220 -29.62 -6.71 -14.30
CA ARG A 220 -29.37 -5.28 -14.51
C ARG A 220 -27.88 -4.96 -14.42
N VAL A 221 -27.16 -5.57 -13.49
CA VAL A 221 -25.70 -5.40 -13.40
C VAL A 221 -25.03 -5.94 -14.67
N ARG A 222 -25.41 -7.11 -15.18
CA ARG A 222 -24.86 -7.67 -16.42
C ARG A 222 -25.04 -6.76 -17.62
N GLU A 223 -26.19 -6.08 -17.75
CA GLU A 223 -26.48 -5.13 -18.83
C GLU A 223 -25.55 -3.89 -18.83
N ILE A 224 -25.13 -3.46 -17.65
CA ILE A 224 -24.29 -2.26 -17.48
C ILE A 224 -22.81 -2.59 -17.22
N ALA A 225 -22.46 -3.84 -16.96
CA ALA A 225 -21.10 -4.29 -16.73
C ALA A 225 -20.28 -4.33 -18.03
N GLU A 226 -20.01 -5.49 -18.57
CA GLU A 226 -19.31 -5.74 -19.86
C GLU A 226 -17.97 -5.00 -19.98
N GLY A 227 -17.29 -4.71 -18.85
CA GLY A 227 -16.02 -3.99 -18.85
C GLY A 227 -16.11 -2.49 -19.19
N ARG A 228 -17.29 -1.93 -19.32
CA ARG A 228 -17.47 -0.50 -19.66
C ARG A 228 -17.01 0.42 -18.56
N ILE A 229 -16.35 1.51 -18.94
CA ILE A 229 -15.95 2.60 -18.06
C ILE A 229 -17.02 3.71 -18.13
N TYR A 230 -17.31 4.30 -17.00
CA TYR A 230 -18.29 5.37 -16.85
C TYR A 230 -17.66 6.58 -16.15
N THR A 231 -18.16 7.77 -16.48
CA THR A 231 -17.93 8.95 -15.64
C THR A 231 -18.74 8.84 -14.36
N GLY A 232 -18.32 9.50 -13.28
CA GLY A 232 -19.06 9.54 -12.01
C GLY A 232 -20.51 9.99 -12.20
N ARG A 233 -20.76 10.97 -13.07
CA ARG A 233 -22.12 11.40 -13.43
C ARG A 233 -22.94 10.24 -14.01
N ARG A 234 -22.39 9.53 -14.99
CA ARG A 234 -23.08 8.40 -15.61
C ARG A 234 -23.26 7.22 -14.64
N ALA A 235 -22.27 6.97 -13.80
CA ALA A 235 -22.33 5.92 -12.78
C ALA A 235 -23.45 6.21 -11.74
N LYS A 236 -23.69 7.48 -11.38
CA LYS A 236 -24.84 7.86 -10.53
C LYS A 236 -26.17 7.57 -11.21
N GLU A 237 -26.34 7.91 -12.48
CA GLU A 237 -27.55 7.59 -13.26
C GLU A 237 -27.82 6.07 -13.30
N LEU A 238 -26.76 5.27 -13.35
CA LEU A 238 -26.81 3.80 -13.36
C LEU A 238 -26.92 3.19 -11.97
N LYS A 239 -26.95 3.99 -10.90
CA LYS A 239 -26.96 3.58 -9.49
C LYS A 239 -25.69 2.82 -9.05
N LEU A 240 -24.61 2.97 -9.80
CA LEU A 240 -23.29 2.45 -9.41
C LEU A 240 -22.61 3.38 -8.38
N VAL A 241 -22.98 4.64 -8.36
CA VAL A 241 -22.55 5.68 -7.40
C VAL A 241 -23.81 6.29 -6.79
N ASP A 242 -23.76 6.67 -5.52
CA ASP A 242 -24.92 7.24 -4.81
C ASP A 242 -25.01 8.73 -5.02
N GLU A 243 -23.89 9.46 -4.83
CA GLU A 243 -23.85 10.90 -4.87
C GLU A 243 -22.65 11.42 -5.65
N LEU A 244 -22.84 12.62 -6.24
CA LEU A 244 -21.71 13.36 -6.78
C LEU A 244 -21.12 14.23 -5.66
N GLY A 245 -19.79 14.23 -5.56
CA GLY A 245 -19.05 14.97 -4.54
C GLY A 245 -17.67 14.41 -4.29
N GLY A 246 -16.88 15.15 -3.53
CA GLY A 246 -15.49 14.86 -3.22
C GLY A 246 -15.27 14.15 -1.88
N MET A 247 -14.07 14.32 -1.36
CA MET A 247 -13.68 13.74 -0.08
C MET A 247 -14.43 14.36 1.09
N ASP A 248 -14.61 15.69 1.08
CA ASP A 248 -15.25 16.42 2.17
C ASP A 248 -16.73 16.08 2.29
N ASP A 249 -17.41 15.86 1.14
CA ASP A 249 -18.80 15.41 1.10
C ASP A 249 -18.94 14.01 1.69
N ALA A 250 -18.04 13.09 1.32
CA ALA A 250 -18.01 11.73 1.85
C ALA A 250 -17.74 11.70 3.35
N VAL A 251 -16.82 12.53 3.85
CA VAL A 251 -16.51 12.69 5.27
C VAL A 251 -17.73 13.22 6.03
N SER A 252 -18.35 14.27 5.53
CA SER A 252 -19.54 14.87 6.14
C SER A 252 -20.70 13.87 6.22
N ALA A 253 -20.92 13.12 5.13
CA ALA A 253 -21.93 12.08 5.08
C ALA A 253 -21.63 10.92 6.08
N ALA A 254 -20.40 10.45 6.14
CA ALA A 254 -19.99 9.41 7.07
C ALA A 254 -20.22 9.83 8.53
N TRP A 255 -19.91 11.10 8.86
CA TRP A 255 -20.12 11.67 10.18
C TRP A 255 -21.60 11.73 10.57
N GLN A 256 -22.44 12.23 9.67
CA GLN A 256 -23.89 12.28 9.87
C GLN A 256 -24.51 10.88 9.97
N MET A 257 -24.10 9.96 9.11
CA MET A 257 -24.59 8.56 9.12
C MET A 257 -24.20 7.83 10.41
N ALA A 258 -23.13 8.24 11.08
CA ALA A 258 -22.74 7.75 12.41
C ALA A 258 -23.46 8.44 13.58
N GLY A 259 -24.47 9.31 13.27
CA GLY A 259 -25.23 10.02 14.32
C GLY A 259 -24.44 11.13 15.02
N GLN A 260 -23.38 11.62 14.40
CA GLN A 260 -22.53 12.66 14.96
C GLN A 260 -22.87 14.03 14.37
N SER A 261 -22.52 15.11 15.10
CA SER A 261 -22.72 16.50 14.69
C SER A 261 -21.42 17.30 14.87
N GLY A 262 -21.36 18.48 14.24
CA GLY A 262 -20.16 19.33 14.25
C GLY A 262 -19.10 18.83 13.26
N GLU A 263 -17.89 19.39 13.36
CA GLU A 263 -16.79 19.04 12.47
C GLU A 263 -16.13 17.73 12.88
N PRO A 264 -15.97 16.76 11.96
CA PRO A 264 -15.31 15.50 12.26
C PRO A 264 -13.78 15.67 12.41
N ARG A 265 -13.20 14.99 13.37
CA ARG A 265 -11.75 14.79 13.43
C ARG A 265 -11.38 13.60 12.55
N LEU A 266 -10.33 13.73 11.75
CA LEU A 266 -9.88 12.69 10.84
C LEU A 266 -8.69 11.93 11.44
N GLN A 267 -8.77 10.62 11.42
CA GLN A 267 -7.68 9.72 11.79
C GLN A 267 -7.12 9.05 10.56
N TYR A 268 -5.95 9.48 10.16
CA TYR A 268 -5.17 8.82 9.09
C TYR A 268 -4.33 7.68 9.69
N PRO A 269 -4.02 6.64 8.90
CA PRO A 269 -3.05 5.64 9.33
C PRO A 269 -1.68 6.30 9.57
N PRO A 270 -0.87 5.75 10.50
CA PRO A 270 0.50 6.19 10.66
C PRO A 270 1.23 6.16 9.32
N ARG A 271 1.91 7.24 8.97
CA ARG A 271 2.77 7.24 7.77
C ARG A 271 3.93 6.29 8.02
N GLU A 272 4.02 5.24 7.21
CA GLU A 272 5.25 4.44 7.17
C GLU A 272 6.37 5.37 6.69
N ARG A 273 7.40 5.55 7.51
CA ARG A 273 8.62 6.23 7.05
C ARG A 273 9.29 5.27 6.07
N GLU A 274 9.23 5.55 4.79
CA GLU A 274 10.15 4.94 3.84
C GLU A 274 11.57 5.28 4.32
N PHE A 275 12.31 4.23 4.65
CA PHE A 275 13.68 4.35 5.12
C PHE A 275 14.55 4.80 3.93
N SER A 276 14.70 6.10 3.78
CA SER A 276 15.54 6.67 2.73
C SER A 276 17.00 6.56 3.14
N VAL A 277 17.85 6.07 2.24
CA VAL A 277 19.33 6.10 2.41
C VAL A 277 19.80 7.53 2.72
N ARG A 278 19.11 8.53 2.21
CA ARG A 278 19.36 9.94 2.48
C ARG A 278 19.09 10.30 3.96
N ASP A 279 18.05 9.73 4.57
CA ASP A 279 17.73 9.98 5.99
C ASP A 279 18.73 9.24 6.90
N LEU A 280 19.18 8.05 6.49
CA LEU A 280 20.27 7.34 7.15
C LEU A 280 21.57 8.17 7.10
N MET A 281 21.95 8.66 5.92
CA MET A 281 23.13 9.52 5.76
C MET A 281 23.00 10.78 6.62
N ARG A 282 21.85 11.42 6.63
CA ARG A 282 21.60 12.63 7.42
C ARG A 282 21.70 12.38 8.92
N SER A 283 21.15 11.27 9.43
CA SER A 283 21.25 10.90 10.84
C SER A 283 22.69 10.55 11.24
N MET A 284 23.47 9.91 10.35
CA MET A 284 24.88 9.62 10.57
C MET A 284 25.71 10.91 10.64
N PHE A 285 25.48 11.88 9.75
CA PHE A 285 26.18 13.18 9.78
C PHE A 285 25.78 14.01 11.00
N GLN A 286 24.52 14.00 11.42
CA GLN A 286 24.07 14.70 12.63
C GLN A 286 24.67 14.09 13.90
N GLY A 287 24.67 12.78 14.04
CA GLY A 287 25.29 12.09 15.19
C GLY A 287 26.81 12.27 15.25
N ALA A 288 27.50 12.32 14.10
CA ALA A 288 28.93 12.64 14.06
C ALA A 288 29.21 14.09 14.47
N ALA A 289 28.39 15.05 14.04
CA ALA A 289 28.53 16.47 14.41
C ALA A 289 28.27 16.70 15.91
N GLU A 290 27.27 16.04 16.49
CA GLU A 290 27.00 16.11 17.95
C GLU A 290 28.09 15.44 18.77
N GLY A 291 28.63 14.30 18.30
CA GLY A 291 29.77 13.63 18.95
C GLY A 291 31.03 14.50 18.96
N VAL A 292 31.33 15.21 17.86
CA VAL A 292 32.45 16.17 17.79
C VAL A 292 32.20 17.39 18.71
N HIS A 293 30.97 17.90 18.75
CA HIS A 293 30.61 19.01 19.63
C HIS A 293 30.75 18.63 21.12
N HIS A 294 30.36 17.40 21.47
CA HIS A 294 30.51 16.90 22.84
C HIS A 294 31.99 16.66 23.24
N ALA A 295 32.80 16.15 22.32
CA ALA A 295 34.22 15.95 22.54
C ALA A 295 34.96 17.29 22.74
N VAL A 296 34.64 18.30 21.91
CA VAL A 296 35.24 19.65 22.02
C VAL A 296 34.80 20.39 23.29
N SER A 297 33.52 20.22 23.71
CA SER A 297 33.03 20.88 24.93
C SER A 297 33.56 20.24 26.23
N THR A 298 33.95 18.97 26.22
CA THR A 298 34.61 18.33 27.37
C THR A 298 36.08 18.68 27.50
N GLU A 299 36.79 18.94 26.41
CA GLU A 299 38.19 19.42 26.48
C GLU A 299 38.28 20.87 26.95
N THR A 300 37.35 21.73 26.61
CA THR A 300 37.33 23.12 27.09
C THR A 300 36.94 23.30 28.54
N ALA A 301 36.19 22.33 29.13
CA ALA A 301 35.82 22.37 30.56
C ALA A 301 36.95 21.82 31.47
N GLY A 302 37.91 21.05 30.96
CA GLY A 302 39.03 20.50 31.72
C GLY A 302 40.28 21.40 31.77
N GLY A 303 40.32 22.50 31.00
CA GLY A 303 41.50 23.33 30.85
C GLY A 303 41.62 24.59 31.74
N LEU A 304 40.68 24.87 32.63
CA LEU A 304 40.65 26.17 33.38
C LEU A 304 40.53 26.05 34.90
N GLN A 305 41.07 24.96 35.51
CA GLN A 305 41.11 24.79 36.98
C GLN A 305 42.50 24.53 37.55
N LEU A 306 43.52 25.10 36.98
CA LEU A 306 44.86 25.17 37.65
C LEU A 306 45.48 26.52 37.35
N LEU A 307 45.25 27.50 38.21
CA LEU A 307 46.17 28.59 38.59
C LEU A 307 45.45 29.76 39.24
N ALA A 308 45.25 29.68 40.55
CA ALA A 308 45.24 30.86 41.38
C ALA A 308 45.95 30.51 42.71
N PRO A 309 47.20 30.88 42.90
CA PRO A 309 47.81 30.78 44.21
C PRO A 309 47.34 31.93 45.08
N ALA A 310 47.18 31.60 46.34
CA ALA A 310 47.02 32.53 47.43
C ALA A 310 48.07 33.65 47.34
N LEU A 311 47.65 34.89 47.56
CA LEU A 311 48.41 35.95 48.25
C LEU A 311 47.50 37.13 48.59
N VAL A 312 47.49 37.42 49.89
CA VAL A 312 47.68 38.66 50.62
C VAL A 312 46.47 39.18 51.39
N LYS A 313 46.73 39.04 52.71
CA LYS A 313 46.34 39.91 53.86
C LYS A 313 44.87 40.24 54.11
#